data_1ab9c1b19f2c969f0a32eba178761c21
#
_entry.id   1ab9c1b19f2c969f0a32eba178761c21
#
_cell.length_a   1.000
_cell.length_b   1.000
_cell.length_c   1.000
_cell.angle_alpha   90.00
_cell.angle_beta   90.00
_cell.angle_gamma   90.00
#
_symmetry.space_group_name_H-M   'P 1'
#
loop_
_entity.id
_entity.type
_entity.pdbx_description
1 polymer ?
#
loop_
_entity_poly.entity_id
_entity_poly.type
_entity_poly.pdbx_seq_one_letter_code
_entity_poly.pdbx_strand_id
1 'polypeptide(L)'
;GDYDSKQVPEMLEFCKKNLQNLGEGPNSFGHWHYTYLYYAQVMYRQGNKEWDPFRDKLYAHIVKDQANDGSWTGNIGPIYVTACNLIMLQLDKAFLPIYQR
;
A
#
# COMPACT_ATOMS: atom_id res chain seq x y z
N GLY A 1 -15.97 9.86 6.77
CA GLY A 1 -15.36 10.04 5.49
C GLY A 1 -16.33 10.45 4.41
N ASP A 2 -15.95 11.46 3.67
CA ASP A 2 -16.70 11.92 2.51
C ASP A 2 -16.21 11.16 1.26
N TYR A 3 -16.71 9.93 1.10
CA TYR A 3 -16.32 9.06 -0.02
C TYR A 3 -17.03 9.41 -1.34
N ASP A 4 -18.13 10.16 -1.27
CA ASP A 4 -18.97 10.52 -2.42
C ASP A 4 -18.68 11.92 -2.97
N SER A 5 -17.66 12.58 -2.45
CA SER A 5 -17.23 13.89 -2.91
C SER A 5 -16.77 13.85 -4.37
N LYS A 6 -17.10 14.90 -5.14
CA LYS A 6 -16.69 15.02 -6.55
C LYS A 6 -15.18 14.99 -6.76
N GLN A 7 -14.40 15.30 -5.73
CA GLN A 7 -12.94 15.33 -5.78
C GLN A 7 -12.31 13.93 -5.65
N VAL A 8 -13.04 12.96 -5.04
CA VAL A 8 -12.50 11.60 -4.83
C VAL A 8 -12.07 10.91 -6.12
N PRO A 9 -12.86 10.91 -7.21
CA PRO A 9 -12.44 10.30 -8.48
C PRO A 9 -11.15 10.92 -9.06
N GLU A 10 -11.01 12.23 -9.00
CA GLU A 10 -9.81 12.94 -9.50
C GLU A 10 -8.56 12.58 -8.66
N MET A 11 -8.71 12.53 -7.34
CA MET A 11 -7.64 12.11 -6.42
C MET A 11 -7.23 10.66 -6.65
N LEU A 12 -8.20 9.76 -6.85
CA LEU A 12 -7.94 8.35 -7.15
C LEU A 12 -7.20 8.18 -8.48
N GLU A 13 -7.60 8.90 -9.52
CA GLU A 13 -6.94 8.88 -10.81
C GLU A 13 -5.49 9.37 -10.70
N PHE A 14 -5.27 10.47 -9.98
CA PHE A 14 -3.93 10.98 -9.69
C PHE A 14 -3.07 9.92 -8.99
N CYS A 15 -3.59 9.28 -7.95
CA CYS A 15 -2.87 8.23 -7.23
C CYS A 15 -2.57 7.03 -8.15
N LYS A 16 -3.53 6.54 -8.90
CA LYS A 16 -3.33 5.43 -9.85
C LYS A 16 -2.23 5.75 -10.86
N LYS A 17 -2.27 6.94 -11.45
CA LYS A 17 -1.27 7.37 -12.44
C LYS A 17 0.16 7.41 -11.89
N ASN A 18 0.32 7.80 -10.63
CA ASN A 18 1.64 8.03 -10.02
C ASN A 18 2.15 6.86 -9.18
N LEU A 19 1.28 5.99 -8.66
CA LEU A 19 1.63 4.96 -7.68
C LEU A 19 1.47 3.52 -8.19
N GLN A 20 0.87 3.28 -9.35
CA GLN A 20 0.59 1.93 -9.87
C GLN A 20 1.82 1.06 -10.10
N ASN A 21 3.01 1.66 -10.29
CA ASN A 21 4.27 0.98 -10.56
C ASN A 21 5.14 0.79 -9.30
N LEU A 22 4.57 0.91 -8.11
CA LEU A 22 5.23 0.71 -6.81
C LEU A 22 6.51 1.53 -6.62
N GLY A 23 6.59 2.71 -7.28
CA GLY A 23 7.75 3.58 -7.18
C GLY A 23 8.97 3.06 -7.96
N GLU A 24 8.83 2.07 -8.82
CA GLU A 24 9.86 1.67 -9.77
C GLU A 24 10.01 2.75 -10.85
N GLY A 25 11.17 3.40 -10.89
CA GLY A 25 11.45 4.44 -11.86
C GLY A 25 12.11 5.69 -11.26
N PRO A 26 12.37 6.72 -12.09
CA PRO A 26 13.11 7.92 -11.68
C PRO A 26 12.40 8.78 -10.61
N ASN A 27 11.15 8.51 -10.32
CA ASN A 27 10.34 9.20 -9.32
C ASN A 27 10.07 8.33 -8.08
N SER A 28 11.04 7.51 -7.65
CA SER A 28 10.91 6.75 -6.41
C SER A 28 10.64 7.69 -5.23
N PHE A 29 9.54 7.47 -4.53
CA PHE A 29 9.16 8.30 -3.38
C PHE A 29 10.08 7.99 -2.18
N GLY A 30 10.71 9.02 -1.60
CA GLY A 30 11.61 8.89 -0.46
C GLY A 30 10.96 8.30 0.82
N HIS A 31 9.64 8.21 0.85
CA HIS A 31 8.86 7.63 1.94
C HIS A 31 7.94 6.50 1.43
N TRP A 32 8.51 5.53 0.73
CA TRP A 32 7.78 4.44 0.08
C TRP A 32 6.78 3.76 1.02
N HIS A 33 7.22 3.32 2.20
CA HIS A 33 6.39 2.60 3.16
C HIS A 33 5.21 3.44 3.68
N TYR A 34 5.42 4.73 3.92
CA TYR A 34 4.37 5.64 4.30
C TYR A 34 3.33 5.81 3.19
N THR A 35 3.80 6.08 1.98
CA THR A 35 2.94 6.28 0.81
C THR A 35 2.09 5.05 0.52
N TYR A 36 2.73 3.87 0.46
CA TYR A 36 2.03 2.64 0.11
C TYR A 36 1.19 2.06 1.23
N LEU A 37 1.50 2.35 2.51
CA LEU A 37 0.61 2.03 3.62
C LEU A 37 -0.78 2.65 3.45
N TYR A 38 -0.85 3.92 3.04
CA TYR A 38 -2.12 4.59 2.79
C TYR A 38 -2.72 4.24 1.43
N TYR A 39 -1.90 4.16 0.40
CA TYR A 39 -2.40 3.82 -0.93
C TYR A 39 -2.99 2.41 -1.00
N ALA A 40 -2.38 1.44 -0.35
CA ALA A 40 -2.92 0.08 -0.25
C ALA A 40 -4.32 0.06 0.39
N GLN A 41 -4.53 0.85 1.44
CA GLN A 41 -5.85 0.99 2.06
C GLN A 41 -6.88 1.61 1.11
N VAL A 42 -6.48 2.62 0.35
CA VAL A 42 -7.33 3.24 -0.68
C VAL A 42 -7.72 2.21 -1.73
N MET A 43 -6.76 1.47 -2.27
CA MET A 43 -7.01 0.43 -3.28
C MET A 43 -7.87 -0.71 -2.73
N TYR A 44 -7.63 -1.14 -1.50
CA TYR A 44 -8.45 -2.14 -0.82
C TYR A 44 -9.92 -1.71 -0.74
N ARG A 45 -10.21 -0.43 -0.45
CA ARG A 45 -11.57 0.11 -0.38
C ARG A 45 -12.27 0.24 -1.74
N GLN A 46 -11.53 0.25 -2.86
CA GLN A 46 -12.12 0.28 -4.20
C GLN A 46 -12.76 -1.07 -4.60
N GLY A 47 -12.57 -2.12 -3.80
CA GLY A 47 -13.11 -3.44 -4.08
C GLY A 47 -12.17 -4.35 -4.86
N ASN A 48 -12.56 -5.62 -4.99
CA ASN A 48 -11.68 -6.68 -5.47
C ASN A 48 -11.15 -6.44 -6.90
N LYS A 49 -11.96 -5.84 -7.77
CA LYS A 49 -11.55 -5.57 -9.17
C LYS A 49 -10.27 -4.72 -9.25
N GLU A 50 -10.16 -3.73 -8.38
CA GLU A 50 -9.01 -2.81 -8.33
C GLU A 50 -7.92 -3.34 -7.39
N TRP A 51 -8.34 -3.96 -6.28
CA TRP A 51 -7.45 -4.43 -5.23
C TRP A 51 -6.64 -5.66 -5.65
N ASP A 52 -7.27 -6.70 -6.20
CA ASP A 52 -6.58 -7.98 -6.42
C ASP A 52 -5.34 -7.85 -7.32
N PRO A 53 -5.38 -7.20 -8.50
CA PRO A 53 -4.20 -7.05 -9.33
C PRO A 53 -3.13 -6.13 -8.71
N PHE A 54 -3.53 -5.14 -7.91
CA PHE A 54 -2.60 -4.29 -7.18
C PHE A 54 -1.95 -5.03 -6.01
N ARG A 55 -2.75 -5.75 -5.23
CA ARG A 55 -2.30 -6.58 -4.10
C ARG A 55 -1.19 -7.55 -4.53
N ASP A 56 -1.40 -8.28 -5.61
CA ASP A 56 -0.47 -9.31 -6.06
C ASP A 56 0.90 -8.70 -6.38
N LYS A 57 0.93 -7.53 -7.01
CA LYS A 57 2.15 -6.77 -7.27
C LYS A 57 2.79 -6.26 -5.98
N LEU A 58 1.98 -5.67 -5.09
CA LEU A 58 2.43 -5.13 -3.81
C LEU A 58 3.04 -6.22 -2.94
N TYR A 59 2.38 -7.37 -2.82
CA TYR A 59 2.86 -8.49 -2.01
C TYR A 59 4.16 -9.06 -2.56
N ALA A 60 4.25 -9.25 -3.89
CA ALA A 60 5.49 -9.70 -4.52
C ALA A 60 6.65 -8.72 -4.26
N HIS A 61 6.39 -7.40 -4.32
CA HIS A 61 7.38 -6.37 -4.03
C HIS A 61 7.84 -6.41 -2.56
N ILE A 62 6.91 -6.50 -1.61
CA ILE A 62 7.22 -6.55 -0.18
C ILE A 62 8.03 -7.80 0.16
N VAL A 63 7.56 -8.98 -0.27
CA VAL A 63 8.18 -10.26 0.10
C VAL A 63 9.59 -10.42 -0.47
N LYS A 64 9.85 -9.85 -1.65
CA LYS A 64 11.17 -9.91 -2.30
C LYS A 64 12.30 -9.38 -1.42
N ASP A 65 12.03 -8.35 -0.62
CA ASP A 65 13.04 -7.64 0.17
C ASP A 65 13.01 -8.05 1.66
N GLN A 66 12.30 -9.14 2.01
CA GLN A 66 12.27 -9.66 3.37
C GLN A 66 13.59 -10.31 3.75
N ALA A 67 14.13 -9.94 4.91
CA ALA A 67 15.32 -10.55 5.48
C ALA A 67 15.03 -11.97 6.03
N ASN A 68 16.09 -12.78 6.22
CA ASN A 68 15.96 -14.15 6.73
C ASN A 68 15.37 -14.27 8.13
N ASP A 69 15.47 -13.21 8.93
CA ASP A 69 14.87 -13.13 10.28
C ASP A 69 13.40 -12.68 10.26
N GLY A 70 12.83 -12.49 9.05
CA GLY A 70 11.46 -12.06 8.84
C GLY A 70 11.24 -10.55 8.86
N SER A 71 12.27 -9.75 9.12
CA SER A 71 12.18 -8.30 9.16
C SER A 71 12.37 -7.65 7.79
N TRP A 72 12.15 -6.34 7.73
CA TRP A 72 12.52 -5.47 6.63
C TRP A 72 13.32 -4.28 7.13
N THR A 73 14.19 -3.75 6.29
CA THR A 73 15.01 -2.58 6.59
C THR A 73 14.63 -1.41 5.68
N GLY A 74 14.91 -0.20 6.14
CA GLY A 74 14.69 1.04 5.38
C GLY A 74 15.18 2.26 6.15
N ASN A 75 15.07 3.43 5.54
CA ASN A 75 15.66 4.67 6.04
C ASN A 75 15.15 5.11 7.43
N ILE A 76 13.93 4.74 7.80
CA ILE A 76 13.31 5.13 9.09
C ILE A 76 13.61 4.10 10.19
N GLY A 77 14.07 2.91 9.81
CA GLY A 77 14.43 1.85 10.74
C GLY A 77 13.56 0.59 10.59
N PRO A 78 14.09 -0.57 11.03
CA PRO A 78 13.47 -1.87 10.75
C PRO A 78 12.11 -2.06 11.42
N ILE A 79 11.90 -1.53 12.61
CA ILE A 79 10.63 -1.67 13.34
C ILE A 79 9.49 -1.02 12.57
N TYR A 80 9.68 0.23 12.13
CA TYR A 80 8.68 0.97 11.35
C TYR A 80 8.37 0.27 10.03
N VAL A 81 9.41 -0.09 9.28
CA VAL A 81 9.25 -0.71 7.95
C VAL A 81 8.56 -2.07 8.07
N THR A 82 8.97 -2.90 9.02
CA THR A 82 8.35 -4.20 9.28
C THR A 82 6.88 -4.05 9.66
N ALA A 83 6.55 -3.10 10.55
CA ALA A 83 5.17 -2.85 10.94
C ALA A 83 4.29 -2.40 9.75
N CYS A 84 4.77 -1.47 8.92
CA CYS A 84 4.04 -1.03 7.71
C CYS A 84 3.78 -2.19 6.75
N ASN A 85 4.80 -3.02 6.48
CA ASN A 85 4.68 -4.17 5.59
C ASN A 85 3.69 -5.21 6.14
N LEU A 86 3.75 -5.50 7.44
CA LEU A 86 2.79 -6.43 8.07
C LEU A 86 1.35 -5.92 7.98
N ILE A 87 1.11 -4.63 8.15
CA ILE A 87 -0.24 -4.05 7.99
C ILE A 87 -0.71 -4.22 6.56
N MET A 88 0.12 -3.90 5.55
CA MET A 88 -0.23 -4.05 4.14
C MET A 88 -0.54 -5.50 3.76
N LEU A 89 0.28 -6.45 4.22
CA LEU A 89 0.11 -7.89 3.96
C LEU A 89 -1.15 -8.49 4.62
N GLN A 90 -1.76 -7.80 5.57
CA GLN A 90 -2.91 -8.28 6.33
C GLN A 90 -4.23 -7.58 5.96
N LEU A 91 -4.23 -6.64 5.00
CA LEU A 91 -5.45 -5.90 4.65
C LEU A 91 -6.61 -6.82 4.27
N ASP A 92 -6.36 -7.90 3.55
CA ASP A 92 -7.37 -8.90 3.15
C ASP A 92 -8.01 -9.62 4.35
N LYS A 93 -7.34 -9.62 5.50
CA LYS A 93 -7.85 -10.29 6.71
C LYS A 93 -8.86 -9.44 7.48
N ALA A 94 -8.94 -8.15 7.17
CA ALA A 94 -9.87 -7.20 7.79
C ALA A 94 -9.90 -7.27 9.33
N PHE A 95 -8.75 -7.53 9.95
CA PHE A 95 -8.66 -7.73 11.42
C PHE A 95 -9.01 -6.47 12.22
N LEU A 96 -8.77 -5.30 11.67
CA LEU A 96 -9.11 -4.05 12.32
C LEU A 96 -10.37 -3.45 11.70
N PRO A 97 -11.33 -2.94 12.50
CA PRO A 97 -12.57 -2.35 11.98
C PRO A 97 -12.35 -1.23 10.98
N ILE A 98 -11.27 -0.46 11.13
CA ILE A 98 -10.91 0.62 10.19
C ILE A 98 -10.59 0.12 8.77
N TYR A 99 -10.23 -1.15 8.62
CA TYR A 99 -9.91 -1.78 7.33
C TYR A 99 -11.06 -2.64 6.79
N GLN A 100 -12.18 -2.72 7.49
CA GLN A 100 -13.38 -3.40 6.98
C GLN A 100 -14.03 -2.55 5.88
N ARG A 101 -14.49 -3.22 4.81
CA ARG A 101 -15.22 -2.61 3.70
C ARG A 101 -16.72 -2.79 3.88
#